data_87dc87830cb38d3f4d0b886990046374
#
_entry.id   87dc87830cb38d3f4d0b886990046374
#
_cell.length_a   1.000
_cell.length_b   1.000
_cell.length_c   1.000
_cell.angle_alpha   90.00
_cell.angle_beta   90.00
_cell.angle_gamma   90.00
#
_symmetry.space_group_name_H-M   'P 1'
#
loop_
_entity.id
_entity.type
_entity.pdbx_description
1 polymer ?
#
loop_
_entity_poly.entity_id
_entity_poly.type
_entity_poly.pdbx_seq_one_letter_code
_entity_poly.pdbx_strand_id
1 'polypeptide(L)'
;MEPKYQPKVAIILVNWNGYDLTRACLESLKELQYANFQTVLVDNGSVDGSGEKLKTEFPEIALLSSPENIGFTGGNNLGIQWALDHFFDQVLLLNNDTLVEPDFLNPLVSFLEQNPDYGAVQPKIMFEAERDKLWNAGGGYFKGLEMTWSIGIGQLDEGQFDQEKDTPWITGCAILVRSAVIRKTGML
;
A
#
# COMPACT_ATOMS: atom_id res chain seq x y z
N MET A 1 19.30 14.98 21.73
CA MET A 1 17.94 14.44 21.46
C MET A 1 18.15 13.02 21.01
N GLU A 2 17.55 12.06 21.68
CA GLU A 2 17.54 10.68 21.19
C GLU A 2 16.84 10.65 19.83
N PRO A 3 17.31 9.86 18.86
CA PRO A 3 16.63 9.74 17.59
C PRO A 3 15.19 9.22 17.85
N LYS A 4 14.20 9.96 17.38
CA LYS A 4 12.80 9.54 17.49
C LYS A 4 12.66 8.20 16.76
N TYR A 5 12.14 7.18 17.46
CA TYR A 5 11.85 5.88 16.86
C TYR A 5 11.05 6.07 15.59
N GLN A 6 11.50 5.43 14.51
CA GLN A 6 10.85 5.46 13.21
C GLN A 6 10.43 4.03 12.86
N PRO A 7 9.11 3.72 12.79
CA PRO A 7 8.62 2.39 12.49
C PRO A 7 9.20 1.83 11.20
N LYS A 8 9.48 0.53 11.17
CA LYS A 8 9.93 -0.17 9.97
C LYS A 8 8.73 -0.58 9.13
N VAL A 9 8.63 -0.06 7.89
CA VAL A 9 7.49 -0.28 7.00
C VAL A 9 7.87 -1.24 5.86
N ALA A 10 7.09 -2.33 5.68
CA ALA A 10 7.15 -3.15 4.48
C ALA A 10 6.13 -2.62 3.45
N ILE A 11 6.58 -2.24 2.27
CA ILE A 11 5.71 -1.87 1.15
C ILE A 11 5.57 -3.09 0.23
N ILE A 12 4.38 -3.66 0.16
CA ILE A 12 4.10 -4.87 -0.60
C ILE A 12 3.45 -4.51 -1.92
N LEU A 13 4.09 -4.92 -3.01
CA LEU A 13 3.60 -4.83 -4.38
C LEU A 13 3.38 -6.24 -4.91
N VAL A 14 2.24 -6.49 -5.56
CA VAL A 14 1.97 -7.76 -6.25
C VAL A 14 2.04 -7.52 -7.75
N ASN A 15 3.00 -8.17 -8.42
CA ASN A 15 3.17 -8.12 -9.87
C ASN A 15 2.64 -9.39 -10.52
N TRP A 16 1.93 -9.25 -11.63
CA TRP A 16 1.57 -10.33 -12.53
C TRP A 16 1.58 -9.85 -13.98
N ASN A 17 2.64 -10.20 -14.73
CA ASN A 17 2.84 -9.79 -16.13
C ASN A 17 2.70 -8.27 -16.33
N GLY A 18 3.18 -7.47 -15.36
CA GLY A 18 2.93 -6.03 -15.29
C GLY A 18 4.22 -5.21 -15.20
N TYR A 19 5.26 -5.54 -15.99
CA TYR A 19 6.57 -4.91 -15.90
C TYR A 19 6.51 -3.38 -15.92
N ASP A 20 5.86 -2.76 -16.91
CA ASP A 20 5.90 -1.30 -17.08
C ASP A 20 5.20 -0.56 -15.94
N LEU A 21 4.04 -1.05 -15.51
CA LEU A 21 3.28 -0.45 -14.39
C LEU A 21 4.07 -0.58 -13.08
N THR A 22 4.55 -1.79 -12.78
CA THR A 22 5.31 -2.05 -11.56
C THR A 22 6.63 -1.27 -11.56
N ARG A 23 7.28 -1.13 -12.72
CA ARG A 23 8.47 -0.31 -12.87
C ARG A 23 8.19 1.15 -12.52
N ALA A 24 7.13 1.74 -13.06
CA ALA A 24 6.76 3.13 -12.77
C ALA A 24 6.46 3.33 -11.27
N CYS A 25 5.74 2.39 -10.65
CA CYS A 25 5.50 2.40 -9.20
C CYS A 25 6.81 2.36 -8.42
N LEU A 26 7.73 1.43 -8.74
CA LEU A 26 9.03 1.30 -8.07
C LEU A 26 9.90 2.57 -8.23
N GLU A 27 9.87 3.20 -9.41
CA GLU A 27 10.57 4.49 -9.62
C GLU A 27 10.02 5.57 -8.68
N SER A 28 8.69 5.67 -8.51
CA SER A 28 8.10 6.64 -7.58
C SER A 28 8.46 6.34 -6.12
N LEU A 29 8.61 5.08 -5.76
CA LEU A 29 9.02 4.68 -4.41
C LEU A 29 10.47 5.03 -4.08
N LYS A 30 11.37 5.16 -5.07
CA LYS A 30 12.75 5.62 -4.85
C LYS A 30 12.83 7.06 -4.32
N GLU A 31 11.83 7.87 -4.66
CA GLU A 31 11.79 9.28 -4.25
C GLU A 31 11.22 9.49 -2.84
N LEU A 32 10.84 8.40 -2.13
CA LEU A 32 10.25 8.51 -0.81
C LEU A 32 11.20 9.16 0.20
N GLN A 33 10.65 10.13 0.93
CA GLN A 33 11.35 10.83 2.01
C GLN A 33 11.35 10.06 3.33
N TYR A 34 10.58 8.98 3.44
CA TYR A 34 10.58 8.08 4.59
C TYR A 34 11.73 7.07 4.45
N ALA A 35 12.67 7.06 5.39
CA ALA A 35 13.91 6.29 5.23
C ALA A 35 13.85 4.83 5.71
N ASN A 36 12.95 4.50 6.67
CA ASN A 36 12.93 3.18 7.29
C ASN A 36 11.88 2.25 6.66
N PHE A 37 12.03 1.97 5.36
CA PHE A 37 11.14 1.06 4.64
C PHE A 37 11.90 0.03 3.80
N GLN A 38 11.21 -1.01 3.41
CA GLN A 38 11.65 -2.02 2.46
C GLN A 38 10.52 -2.32 1.49
N THR A 39 10.79 -2.25 0.19
CA THR A 39 9.85 -2.72 -0.83
C THR A 39 9.98 -4.23 -1.00
N VAL A 40 8.83 -4.90 -0.96
CA VAL A 40 8.67 -6.35 -1.17
C VAL A 40 7.84 -6.54 -2.43
N LEU A 41 8.48 -7.01 -3.49
CA LEU A 41 7.81 -7.35 -4.74
C LEU A 41 7.44 -8.82 -4.72
N VAL A 42 6.16 -9.12 -4.81
CA VAL A 42 5.66 -10.49 -5.00
C VAL A 42 5.39 -10.69 -6.48
N ASP A 43 6.22 -11.49 -7.14
CA ASP A 43 5.94 -11.95 -8.50
C ASP A 43 4.96 -13.11 -8.45
N ASN A 44 3.72 -12.84 -8.80
CA ASN A 44 2.59 -13.74 -8.62
C ASN A 44 2.40 -14.68 -9.83
N GLY A 45 3.46 -15.40 -10.19
CA GLY A 45 3.45 -16.36 -11.29
C GLY A 45 3.49 -15.70 -12.66
N SER A 46 4.29 -14.65 -12.85
CA SER A 46 4.48 -14.02 -14.16
C SER A 46 5.22 -14.95 -15.12
N VAL A 47 4.79 -14.93 -16.37
CA VAL A 47 5.41 -15.73 -17.46
C VAL A 47 6.23 -14.86 -18.42
N ASP A 48 6.19 -13.55 -18.27
CA ASP A 48 6.89 -12.55 -19.10
C ASP A 48 8.30 -12.21 -18.60
N GLY A 49 8.71 -12.80 -17.47
CA GLY A 49 9.99 -12.55 -16.81
C GLY A 49 10.06 -11.17 -16.11
N SER A 50 8.92 -10.51 -15.88
CA SER A 50 8.87 -9.18 -15.26
C SER A 50 9.48 -9.17 -13.85
N GLY A 51 9.24 -10.20 -13.03
CA GLY A 51 9.79 -10.28 -11.66
C GLY A 51 11.32 -10.18 -11.64
N GLU A 52 12.01 -11.00 -12.41
CA GLU A 52 13.49 -11.02 -12.46
C GLU A 52 14.07 -9.76 -13.11
N LYS A 53 13.39 -9.21 -14.14
CA LYS A 53 13.79 -7.94 -14.75
C LYS A 53 13.72 -6.80 -13.74
N LEU A 54 12.62 -6.70 -12.99
CA LEU A 54 12.42 -5.69 -11.96
C LEU A 54 13.45 -5.85 -10.83
N LYS A 55 13.73 -7.07 -10.38
CA LYS A 55 14.78 -7.32 -9.38
C LYS A 55 16.17 -6.91 -9.86
N THR A 56 16.46 -7.10 -11.14
CA THR A 56 17.74 -6.69 -11.74
C THR A 56 17.87 -5.17 -11.78
N GLU A 57 16.79 -4.47 -12.13
CA GLU A 57 16.75 -2.99 -12.25
C GLU A 57 16.68 -2.32 -10.87
N PHE A 58 16.03 -2.97 -9.89
CA PHE A 58 15.85 -2.49 -8.51
C PHE A 58 16.45 -3.50 -7.52
N PRO A 59 17.79 -3.56 -7.40
CA PRO A 59 18.44 -4.58 -6.58
C PRO A 59 18.14 -4.49 -5.09
N GLU A 60 17.63 -3.35 -4.62
CA GLU A 60 17.26 -3.10 -3.22
C GLU A 60 15.95 -3.75 -2.80
N ILE A 61 15.04 -4.10 -3.72
CA ILE A 61 13.77 -4.73 -3.36
C ILE A 61 13.97 -6.18 -2.88
N ALA A 62 13.08 -6.66 -2.01
CA ALA A 62 12.96 -8.09 -1.73
C ALA A 62 12.01 -8.70 -2.78
N LEU A 63 12.49 -9.70 -3.55
CA LEU A 63 11.65 -10.42 -4.51
C LEU A 63 11.18 -11.74 -3.90
N LEU A 64 9.86 -11.96 -3.92
CA LEU A 64 9.21 -13.23 -3.60
C LEU A 64 8.54 -13.73 -4.88
N SER A 65 8.70 -15.01 -5.21
CA SER A 65 8.11 -15.58 -6.43
C SER A 65 7.13 -16.69 -6.09
N SER A 66 5.93 -16.62 -6.64
CA SER A 66 4.97 -17.73 -6.64
C SER A 66 5.11 -18.52 -7.95
N PRO A 67 5.00 -19.86 -7.94
CA PRO A 67 5.03 -20.65 -9.15
C PRO A 67 3.81 -20.45 -10.07
N GLU A 68 2.72 -19.90 -9.53
CA GLU A 68 1.46 -19.65 -10.23
C GLU A 68 0.75 -18.41 -9.69
N ASN A 69 -0.22 -17.89 -10.44
CA ASN A 69 -1.06 -16.78 -9.97
C ASN A 69 -2.06 -17.27 -8.90
N ILE A 70 -1.78 -16.92 -7.66
CA ILE A 70 -2.60 -17.24 -6.48
C ILE A 70 -3.60 -16.13 -6.12
N GLY A 71 -3.83 -15.20 -7.06
CA GLY A 71 -4.76 -14.08 -6.90
C GLY A 71 -4.21 -12.94 -6.03
N PHE A 72 -5.01 -11.87 -5.93
CA PHE A 72 -4.65 -10.67 -5.17
C PHE A 72 -4.38 -10.97 -3.70
N THR A 73 -5.31 -11.66 -3.06
CA THR A 73 -5.21 -12.02 -1.63
C THR A 73 -4.00 -12.91 -1.36
N GLY A 74 -3.81 -13.97 -2.17
CA GLY A 74 -2.70 -14.88 -2.00
C GLY A 74 -1.34 -14.18 -2.16
N GLY A 75 -1.18 -13.35 -3.20
CA GLY A 75 0.04 -12.59 -3.43
C GLY A 75 0.34 -11.62 -2.28
N ASN A 76 -0.66 -10.85 -1.83
CA ASN A 76 -0.49 -9.97 -0.67
C ASN A 76 -0.13 -10.74 0.59
N ASN A 77 -0.77 -11.89 0.85
CA ASN A 77 -0.48 -12.72 2.03
C ASN A 77 0.94 -13.25 2.06
N LEU A 78 1.54 -13.59 0.90
CA LEU A 78 2.96 -13.93 0.84
C LEU A 78 3.85 -12.78 1.31
N GLY A 79 3.60 -11.57 0.82
CA GLY A 79 4.32 -10.37 1.25
C GLY A 79 4.10 -10.03 2.72
N ILE A 80 2.86 -10.13 3.21
CA ILE A 80 2.50 -9.92 4.61
C ILE A 80 3.26 -10.90 5.51
N GLN A 81 3.21 -12.20 5.18
CA GLN A 81 3.92 -13.22 5.96
C GLN A 81 5.41 -12.92 6.03
N TRP A 82 6.03 -12.59 4.90
CA TRP A 82 7.43 -12.21 4.87
C TRP A 82 7.71 -11.00 5.77
N ALA A 83 6.89 -9.95 5.72
CA ALA A 83 7.04 -8.77 6.56
C ALA A 83 6.93 -9.09 8.06
N LEU A 84 5.97 -9.95 8.44
CA LEU A 84 5.79 -10.39 9.82
C LEU A 84 6.98 -11.20 10.33
N ASP A 85 7.56 -12.07 9.50
CA ASP A 85 8.73 -12.91 9.83
C ASP A 85 10.02 -12.07 9.95
N HIS A 86 10.08 -10.92 9.26
CA HIS A 86 11.19 -9.96 9.31
C HIS A 86 10.96 -8.79 10.27
N PHE A 87 9.95 -8.91 11.16
CA PHE A 87 9.67 -7.99 12.26
C PHE A 87 9.42 -6.54 11.81
N PHE A 88 8.70 -6.36 10.71
CA PHE A 88 8.23 -5.03 10.32
C PHE A 88 7.09 -4.58 11.25
N ASP A 89 7.09 -3.28 11.61
CA ASP A 89 6.12 -2.70 12.51
C ASP A 89 4.79 -2.43 11.83
N GLN A 90 4.85 -2.06 10.56
CA GLN A 90 3.71 -1.71 9.72
C GLN A 90 3.88 -2.30 8.33
N VAL A 91 2.75 -2.61 7.69
CA VAL A 91 2.68 -3.15 6.33
C VAL A 91 1.82 -2.21 5.49
N LEU A 92 2.38 -1.70 4.40
CA LEU A 92 1.65 -0.99 3.36
C LEU A 92 1.35 -1.96 2.22
N LEU A 93 0.07 -2.25 1.98
CA LEU A 93 -0.37 -2.87 0.74
C LEU A 93 -0.53 -1.75 -0.28
N LEU A 94 0.11 -1.88 -1.43
CA LEU A 94 0.09 -0.88 -2.48
C LEU A 94 -0.07 -1.57 -3.83
N ASN A 95 -1.06 -1.17 -4.61
CA ASN A 95 -1.20 -1.68 -5.97
C ASN A 95 0.01 -1.27 -6.82
N ASN A 96 0.45 -2.18 -7.68
CA ASN A 96 1.61 -1.99 -8.53
C ASN A 96 1.38 -1.03 -9.73
N ASP A 97 0.15 -0.57 -9.92
CA ASP A 97 -0.28 0.42 -10.92
C ASP A 97 -0.50 1.83 -10.33
N THR A 98 0.06 2.09 -9.15
CA THR A 98 -0.03 3.38 -8.48
C THR A 98 1.29 4.14 -8.54
N LEU A 99 1.19 5.47 -8.55
CA LEU A 99 2.31 6.39 -8.34
C LEU A 99 2.15 7.08 -6.99
N VAL A 100 3.24 7.26 -6.27
CA VAL A 100 3.23 7.89 -4.95
C VAL A 100 3.99 9.20 -4.95
N GLU A 101 3.50 10.17 -4.18
CA GLU A 101 4.21 11.41 -3.92
C GLU A 101 5.34 11.15 -2.90
N PRO A 102 6.47 11.89 -2.97
CA PRO A 102 7.64 11.64 -2.12
C PRO A 102 7.35 11.65 -0.62
N ASP A 103 6.38 12.43 -0.16
CA ASP A 103 6.04 12.57 1.26
C ASP A 103 4.80 11.75 1.69
N PHE A 104 4.19 10.94 0.82
CA PHE A 104 2.92 10.30 1.12
C PHE A 104 2.95 9.36 2.33
N LEU A 105 4.07 8.72 2.62
CA LEU A 105 4.19 7.73 3.69
C LEU A 105 4.34 8.35 5.09
N ASN A 106 4.99 9.51 5.18
CA ASN A 106 5.22 10.19 6.45
C ASN A 106 3.94 10.51 7.23
N PRO A 107 2.89 11.14 6.64
CA PRO A 107 1.64 11.42 7.35
C PRO A 107 0.92 10.15 7.79
N LEU A 108 0.92 9.08 6.98
CA LEU A 108 0.27 7.81 7.32
C LEU A 108 0.91 7.15 8.54
N VAL A 109 2.24 7.05 8.55
CA VAL A 109 2.99 6.52 9.68
C VAL A 109 2.78 7.38 10.91
N SER A 110 2.90 8.71 10.78
CA SER A 110 2.71 9.66 11.88
C SER A 110 1.32 9.57 12.48
N PHE A 111 0.29 9.43 11.66
CA PHE A 111 -1.07 9.23 12.13
C PHE A 111 -1.20 7.98 13.01
N LEU A 112 -0.74 6.83 12.52
CA LEU A 112 -0.79 5.61 13.30
C LEU A 112 0.00 5.74 14.61
N GLU A 113 1.20 6.34 14.61
CA GLU A 113 2.00 6.50 15.83
C GLU A 113 1.34 7.42 16.87
N GLN A 114 0.63 8.45 16.43
CA GLN A 114 -0.07 9.37 17.32
C GLN A 114 -1.43 8.85 17.80
N ASN A 115 -2.01 7.88 17.09
CA ASN A 115 -3.35 7.36 17.33
C ASN A 115 -3.31 5.82 17.53
N PRO A 116 -2.94 5.34 18.74
CA PRO A 116 -2.73 3.91 19.00
C PRO A 116 -3.99 3.05 18.89
N ASP A 117 -5.16 3.65 18.97
CA ASP A 117 -6.46 2.97 18.83
C ASP A 117 -6.81 2.63 17.38
N TYR A 118 -6.11 3.23 16.40
CA TYR A 118 -6.28 2.94 14.98
C TYR A 118 -5.34 1.84 14.51
N GLY A 119 -5.92 0.86 13.81
CA GLY A 119 -5.18 -0.29 13.27
C GLY A 119 -4.69 -0.13 11.85
N ALA A 120 -5.36 0.72 11.08
CA ALA A 120 -5.07 0.96 9.67
C ALA A 120 -5.43 2.39 9.26
N VAL A 121 -4.79 2.85 8.17
CA VAL A 121 -5.04 4.16 7.54
C VAL A 121 -4.83 4.04 6.04
N GLN A 122 -5.56 4.82 5.26
CA GLN A 122 -5.35 4.96 3.82
C GLN A 122 -5.10 6.42 3.46
N PRO A 123 -4.34 6.72 2.38
CA PRO A 123 -4.25 8.06 1.83
C PRO A 123 -5.50 8.42 1.03
N LYS A 124 -5.65 9.69 0.74
CA LYS A 124 -6.47 10.19 -0.36
C LYS A 124 -5.81 9.76 -1.68
N ILE A 125 -6.61 9.23 -2.61
CA ILE A 125 -6.12 8.68 -3.89
C ILE A 125 -6.75 9.46 -5.04
N MET A 126 -5.89 9.90 -5.97
CA MET A 126 -6.27 10.67 -7.14
C MET A 126 -6.30 9.80 -8.39
N PHE A 127 -7.01 10.22 -9.43
CA PHE A 127 -6.82 9.64 -10.76
C PHE A 127 -5.46 10.06 -11.34
N GLU A 128 -4.73 9.15 -11.94
CA GLU A 128 -3.43 9.47 -12.57
C GLU A 128 -3.60 10.37 -13.79
N ALA A 129 -4.59 10.11 -14.64
CA ALA A 129 -4.84 10.88 -15.85
C ALA A 129 -5.47 12.26 -15.58
N GLU A 130 -6.10 12.46 -14.43
CA GLU A 130 -6.78 13.69 -14.01
C GLU A 130 -6.41 13.96 -12.55
N ARG A 131 -5.18 14.42 -12.31
CA ARG A 131 -4.57 14.56 -10.98
C ARG A 131 -5.25 15.57 -10.05
N ASP A 132 -6.20 16.31 -10.54
CA ASP A 132 -7.08 17.20 -9.78
C ASP A 132 -8.40 16.53 -9.36
N LYS A 133 -8.63 15.27 -9.77
CA LYS A 133 -9.83 14.51 -9.42
C LYS A 133 -9.54 13.35 -8.49
N LEU A 134 -10.42 13.18 -7.54
CA LEU A 134 -10.38 12.10 -6.56
C LEU A 134 -10.81 10.77 -7.17
N TRP A 135 -10.02 9.73 -6.91
CA TRP A 135 -10.43 8.34 -7.13
C TRP A 135 -11.05 7.74 -5.86
N ASN A 136 -10.46 8.02 -4.68
CA ASN A 136 -10.97 7.54 -3.41
C ASN A 136 -10.48 8.40 -2.24
N ALA A 137 -11.40 8.84 -1.38
CA ALA A 137 -11.13 9.52 -0.12
C ALA A 137 -11.77 8.79 1.07
N GLY A 138 -11.76 7.46 1.04
CA GLY A 138 -12.46 6.60 1.98
C GLY A 138 -13.70 5.96 1.37
N GLY A 139 -14.46 5.25 2.16
CA GLY A 139 -15.66 4.58 1.66
C GLY A 139 -16.74 4.40 2.69
N GLY A 140 -17.93 4.12 2.22
CA GLY A 140 -19.07 3.77 3.03
C GLY A 140 -19.52 2.33 2.80
N TYR A 141 -20.36 1.86 3.70
CA TYR A 141 -20.93 0.54 3.65
C TYR A 141 -22.44 0.58 3.89
N PHE A 142 -23.24 0.00 2.98
CA PHE A 142 -24.69 -0.13 3.13
C PHE A 142 -25.03 -1.40 3.91
N LYS A 143 -25.38 -1.24 5.18
CA LYS A 143 -25.92 -2.37 5.98
C LYS A 143 -27.19 -2.92 5.33
N GLY A 144 -27.20 -4.21 5.00
CA GLY A 144 -28.34 -4.89 4.40
C GLY A 144 -28.26 -5.12 2.89
N LEU A 145 -27.38 -4.42 2.16
CA LEU A 145 -27.10 -4.70 0.76
C LEU A 145 -25.68 -5.27 0.54
N GLU A 146 -24.87 -5.31 1.60
CA GLU A 146 -23.46 -5.71 1.55
C GLU A 146 -22.66 -5.01 0.43
N MET A 147 -23.02 -3.74 0.18
CA MET A 147 -22.41 -2.91 -0.86
C MET A 147 -21.54 -1.82 -0.24
N THR A 148 -20.37 -1.60 -0.84
CA THR A 148 -19.48 -0.48 -0.52
C THR A 148 -19.58 0.58 -1.61
N TRP A 149 -19.24 1.83 -1.28
CA TRP A 149 -19.06 2.90 -2.26
C TRP A 149 -17.84 3.73 -1.91
N SER A 150 -17.16 4.27 -2.93
CA SER A 150 -16.04 5.21 -2.76
C SER A 150 -16.56 6.63 -2.50
N ILE A 151 -15.98 7.28 -1.49
CA ILE A 151 -16.24 8.69 -1.21
C ILE A 151 -15.36 9.54 -2.15
N GLY A 152 -15.92 10.60 -2.71
CA GLY A 152 -15.21 11.60 -3.50
C GLY A 152 -14.93 11.22 -4.95
N ILE A 153 -15.26 10.00 -5.40
CA ILE A 153 -14.92 9.53 -6.75
C ILE A 153 -15.40 10.49 -7.85
N GLY A 154 -14.47 10.92 -8.72
CA GLY A 154 -14.72 11.84 -9.84
C GLY A 154 -14.89 13.31 -9.45
N GLN A 155 -14.87 13.66 -8.16
CA GLN A 155 -14.93 15.05 -7.70
C GLN A 155 -13.56 15.73 -7.86
N LEU A 156 -13.58 17.02 -8.15
CA LEU A 156 -12.37 17.85 -8.04
C LEU A 156 -11.91 17.90 -6.58
N ASP A 157 -10.61 17.85 -6.38
CA ASP A 157 -10.01 18.03 -5.05
C ASP A 157 -9.85 19.52 -4.75
N GLU A 158 -10.75 20.05 -3.94
CA GLU A 158 -10.75 21.44 -3.46
C GLU A 158 -10.36 21.51 -1.97
N GLY A 159 -9.73 20.45 -1.44
CA GLY A 159 -9.35 20.33 -0.03
C GLY A 159 -10.48 19.84 0.88
N GLN A 160 -11.65 19.47 0.34
CA GLN A 160 -12.81 19.00 1.12
C GLN A 160 -12.58 17.68 1.84
N PHE A 161 -11.49 16.94 1.51
CA PHE A 161 -11.09 15.71 2.15
C PHE A 161 -9.67 15.76 2.73
N ASP A 162 -9.15 16.95 3.05
CA ASP A 162 -7.81 17.09 3.66
C ASP A 162 -7.81 16.82 5.16
N GLN A 163 -8.98 16.81 5.79
CA GLN A 163 -9.07 16.47 7.20
C GLN A 163 -9.21 14.96 7.40
N GLU A 164 -8.46 14.43 8.36
CA GLU A 164 -8.55 13.05 8.79
C GLU A 164 -9.98 12.72 9.22
N LYS A 165 -10.47 11.56 8.79
CA LYS A 165 -11.85 11.13 9.06
C LYS A 165 -11.96 9.63 9.17
N ASP A 166 -12.74 9.17 10.13
CA ASP A 166 -13.14 7.77 10.21
C ASP A 166 -13.93 7.33 8.97
N THR A 167 -13.59 6.18 8.47
CA THR A 167 -14.30 5.59 7.34
C THR A 167 -14.59 4.11 7.63
N PRO A 168 -15.84 3.65 7.41
CA PRO A 168 -16.19 2.25 7.66
C PRO A 168 -15.61 1.26 6.64
N TRP A 169 -15.05 1.76 5.54
CA TRP A 169 -14.44 0.96 4.50
C TRP A 169 -13.23 1.69 3.92
N ILE A 170 -12.16 0.95 3.70
CA ILE A 170 -10.91 1.40 3.07
C ILE A 170 -10.55 0.50 1.90
N THR A 171 -9.92 1.08 0.87
CA THR A 171 -9.55 0.35 -0.34
C THR A 171 -8.23 -0.39 -0.17
N GLY A 172 -8.11 -1.58 -0.77
CA GLY A 172 -6.85 -2.31 -0.86
C GLY A 172 -5.83 -1.71 -1.84
N CYS A 173 -6.17 -0.62 -2.53
CA CYS A 173 -5.25 0.06 -3.46
C CYS A 173 -4.02 0.63 -2.74
N ALA A 174 -4.23 1.28 -1.60
CA ALA A 174 -3.17 1.78 -0.73
C ALA A 174 -3.66 1.79 0.73
N ILE A 175 -3.17 0.88 1.54
CA ILE A 175 -3.55 0.76 2.95
C ILE A 175 -2.33 0.45 3.83
N LEU A 176 -2.06 1.29 4.81
CA LEU A 176 -1.06 1.05 5.84
C LEU A 176 -1.73 0.42 7.07
N VAL A 177 -1.22 -0.74 7.50
CA VAL A 177 -1.77 -1.54 8.60
C VAL A 177 -0.68 -1.82 9.63
N ARG A 178 -0.99 -1.74 10.92
CA ARG A 178 -0.08 -2.20 11.97
C ARG A 178 0.12 -3.71 11.90
N SER A 179 1.34 -4.19 11.93
CA SER A 179 1.63 -5.63 11.99
C SER A 179 1.00 -6.31 13.21
N ALA A 180 0.87 -5.61 14.32
CA ALA A 180 0.18 -6.12 15.52
C ALA A 180 -1.31 -6.40 15.27
N VAL A 181 -1.98 -5.61 14.44
CA VAL A 181 -3.37 -5.85 14.04
C VAL A 181 -3.45 -7.10 13.18
N ILE A 182 -2.59 -7.21 12.15
CA ILE A 182 -2.55 -8.39 11.27
C ILE A 182 -2.30 -9.67 12.08
N ARG A 183 -1.38 -9.64 13.05
CA ARG A 183 -1.12 -10.80 13.94
C ARG A 183 -2.34 -11.19 14.78
N LYS A 184 -3.20 -10.22 15.13
CA LYS A 184 -4.38 -10.44 15.97
C LYS A 184 -5.61 -10.89 15.16
N THR A 185 -5.82 -10.32 13.97
CA THR A 185 -7.02 -10.54 13.16
C THR A 185 -6.85 -11.62 12.09
N GLY A 186 -5.62 -11.96 11.75
CA GLY A 186 -5.26 -12.79 10.59
C GLY A 186 -4.93 -11.94 9.37
N MET A 187 -4.41 -12.61 8.33
CA MET A 187 -4.15 -12.03 7.00
C MET A 187 -5.46 -11.89 6.20
N LEU A 188 -5.39 -11.44 4.95
CA LEU A 188 -6.52 -11.23 4.05
C LEU A 188 -7.24 -12.53 3.70
#